data_694a9f958fc4ae8660634f2d038fa372
#
_entry.id   694a9f958fc4ae8660634f2d038fa372
#
_cell.length_a   1.000
_cell.length_b   1.000
_cell.length_c   1.000
_cell.angle_alpha   90.00
_cell.angle_beta   90.00
_cell.angle_gamma   90.00
#
_symmetry.space_group_name_H-M   'P 1'
#
loop_
_entity.id
_entity.type
_entity.pdbx_description
1 polymer ?
#
loop_
_entity_poly.entity_id
_entity_poly.type
_entity_poly.pdbx_seq_one_letter_code
_entity_poly.pdbx_strand_id
1 'polypeptide(L)'
;GAELFDLHVNNLFKQGVNPEEVAAFIIESYQGWGAVFYPNDYIQAMREWSEKHDSLLIVDEIQSGFGRTGKLFGYEYYGVEPDLIMCGKGISGSLPLSAVLGRSELIELDPTLTSTHGGQPMSCAAALGHLESFVEDKLVDRAEKLGKKLLGWLNEWKDEFPDRIPFISGYGMVWAIFICKPGSKELDADFTDQLVEK
;
A
#
# COMPACT_ATOMS: atom_id res chain seq x y z
N GLY A 1 4.38 13.20 11.64
CA GLY A 1 4.45 11.74 11.40
C GLY A 1 5.40 11.06 12.36
N ALA A 2 6.69 11.43 12.43
CA ALA A 2 7.67 10.78 13.30
C ALA A 2 7.26 10.81 14.77
N GLU A 3 6.83 11.95 15.28
CA GLU A 3 6.33 12.07 16.67
C GLU A 3 5.13 11.14 16.96
N LEU A 4 4.28 10.91 15.95
CA LEU A 4 3.15 10.00 16.08
C LEU A 4 3.63 8.54 16.15
N PHE A 5 4.63 8.18 15.35
CA PHE A 5 5.26 6.86 15.42
C PHE A 5 5.86 6.62 16.81
N ASP A 6 6.65 7.58 17.31
CA ASP A 6 7.26 7.52 18.65
C ASP A 6 6.20 7.36 19.75
N LEU A 7 5.08 8.08 19.63
CA LEU A 7 3.97 7.95 20.57
C LEU A 7 3.37 6.54 20.56
N HIS A 8 3.16 5.97 19.37
CA HIS A 8 2.61 4.62 19.22
C HIS A 8 3.54 3.57 19.83
N VAL A 9 4.82 3.61 19.50
CA VAL A 9 5.83 2.67 20.02
C VAL A 9 5.97 2.80 21.53
N ASN A 10 6.06 4.02 22.05
CA ASN A 10 6.14 4.28 23.50
C ASN A 10 4.90 3.78 24.24
N ASN A 11 3.70 3.84 23.65
CA ASN A 11 2.50 3.28 24.24
C ASN A 11 2.55 1.74 24.31
N LEU A 12 3.09 1.07 23.28
CA LEU A 12 3.30 -0.38 23.32
C LEU A 12 4.27 -0.79 24.44
N PHE A 13 5.36 -0.04 24.61
CA PHE A 13 6.33 -0.31 25.67
C PHE A 13 5.74 -0.11 27.07
N LYS A 14 4.91 0.91 27.26
CA LYS A 14 4.15 1.10 28.53
C LYS A 14 3.17 -0.04 28.81
N GLN A 15 2.74 -0.76 27.79
CA GLN A 15 1.88 -1.95 27.91
C GLN A 15 2.68 -3.24 28.11
N GLY A 16 4.01 -3.16 28.21
CA GLY A 16 4.89 -4.30 28.50
C GLY A 16 5.50 -4.98 27.28
N VAL A 17 5.34 -4.41 26.08
CA VAL A 17 6.08 -4.90 24.91
C VAL A 17 7.56 -4.53 25.06
N ASN A 18 8.45 -5.53 24.98
CA ASN A 18 9.89 -5.30 24.98
C ASN A 18 10.36 -4.97 23.56
N PRO A 19 11.08 -3.86 23.33
CA PRO A 19 11.63 -3.54 22.00
C PRO A 19 12.45 -4.67 21.38
N GLU A 20 13.22 -5.38 22.18
CA GLU A 20 14.09 -6.50 21.75
C GLU A 20 13.29 -7.75 21.30
N GLU A 21 11.97 -7.78 21.56
CA GLU A 21 11.07 -8.88 21.19
C GLU A 21 10.22 -8.56 19.96
N VAL A 22 10.37 -7.37 19.38
CA VAL A 22 9.65 -6.96 18.16
C VAL A 22 10.38 -7.52 16.94
N ALA A 23 9.86 -8.60 16.38
CA ALA A 23 10.47 -9.25 15.21
C ALA A 23 10.33 -8.42 13.94
N ALA A 24 9.18 -7.77 13.73
CA ALA A 24 8.89 -7.01 12.52
C ALA A 24 7.74 -6.01 12.70
N PHE A 25 7.76 -4.96 11.90
CA PHE A 25 6.56 -4.22 11.51
C PHE A 25 6.07 -4.72 10.16
N ILE A 26 4.75 -4.90 10.04
CA ILE A 26 4.10 -5.22 8.78
C ILE A 26 3.03 -4.17 8.49
N ILE A 27 3.11 -3.55 7.32
CA ILE A 27 2.23 -2.46 6.92
C ILE A 27 1.80 -2.61 5.46
N GLU A 28 0.59 -2.15 5.15
CA GLU A 28 0.23 -1.81 3.76
C GLU A 28 0.89 -0.48 3.38
N SER A 29 1.33 -0.29 2.14
CA SER A 29 1.87 1.01 1.69
C SER A 29 0.83 2.13 1.72
N TYR A 30 -0.43 1.80 1.61
CA TYR A 30 -1.57 2.63 1.99
C TYR A 30 -2.66 1.71 2.53
N GLN A 31 -3.50 2.22 3.43
CA GLN A 31 -4.61 1.43 3.95
C GLN A 31 -5.66 1.19 2.87
N GLY A 32 -5.84 -0.07 2.47
CA GLY A 32 -6.62 -0.47 1.31
C GLY A 32 -8.09 -0.08 1.34
N TRP A 33 -8.67 0.08 2.54
CA TRP A 33 -10.08 0.46 2.72
C TRP A 33 -10.40 1.90 2.29
N GLY A 34 -9.41 2.81 2.24
CA GLY A 34 -9.67 4.22 1.95
C GLY A 34 -8.55 4.92 1.19
N ALA A 35 -7.63 4.17 0.57
CA ALA A 35 -6.44 4.71 -0.10
C ALA A 35 -5.69 5.75 0.77
N VAL A 36 -5.62 5.50 2.09
CA VAL A 36 -5.01 6.42 3.05
C VAL A 36 -3.53 6.11 3.15
N PHE A 37 -2.72 7.05 2.68
CA PHE A 37 -1.27 6.99 2.77
C PHE A 37 -0.79 7.55 4.12
N TYR A 38 0.31 6.99 4.61
CA TYR A 38 0.96 7.48 5.82
C TYR A 38 1.73 8.78 5.54
N PRO A 39 1.94 9.63 6.55
CA PRO A 39 2.98 10.65 6.45
C PRO A 39 4.37 10.02 6.20
N ASN A 40 5.15 10.59 5.29
CA ASN A 40 6.45 10.00 4.91
C ASN A 40 7.38 9.83 6.11
N ASP A 41 7.45 10.82 6.97
CA ASP A 41 8.27 10.83 8.18
C ASP A 41 7.83 9.79 9.22
N TYR A 42 6.56 9.33 9.20
CA TYR A 42 6.08 8.22 10.02
C TYR A 42 6.75 6.90 9.61
N ILE A 43 6.78 6.61 8.31
CA ILE A 43 7.37 5.37 7.78
C ILE A 43 8.90 5.42 7.86
N GLN A 44 9.49 6.59 7.66
CA GLN A 44 10.93 6.79 7.84
C GLN A 44 11.35 6.54 9.29
N ALA A 45 10.62 7.07 10.26
CA ALA A 45 10.87 6.80 11.68
C ALA A 45 10.69 5.32 12.04
N MET A 46 9.69 4.64 11.43
CA MET A 46 9.51 3.19 11.58
C MET A 46 10.72 2.42 11.04
N ARG A 47 11.25 2.81 9.87
CA ARG A 47 12.45 2.18 9.29
C ARG A 47 13.67 2.37 10.18
N GLU A 48 13.94 3.59 10.61
CA GLU A 48 15.05 3.92 11.52
C GLU A 48 14.97 3.13 12.84
N TRP A 49 13.76 3.02 13.39
CA TRP A 49 13.53 2.25 14.59
C TRP A 49 13.79 0.76 14.36
N SER A 50 13.31 0.21 13.25
CA SER A 50 13.51 -1.21 12.88
C SER A 50 14.99 -1.54 12.77
N GLU A 51 15.77 -0.72 12.09
CA GLU A 51 17.22 -0.89 11.98
C GLU A 51 17.94 -0.84 13.33
N LYS A 52 17.51 0.08 14.19
CA LYS A 52 18.11 0.25 15.53
C LYS A 52 17.86 -0.95 16.44
N HIS A 53 16.75 -1.64 16.30
CA HIS A 53 16.33 -2.74 17.17
C HIS A 53 16.39 -4.12 16.49
N ASP A 54 17.08 -4.24 15.36
CA ASP A 54 17.21 -5.49 14.59
C ASP A 54 15.84 -6.13 14.25
N SER A 55 14.84 -5.27 14.01
CA SER A 55 13.50 -5.66 13.58
C SER A 55 13.37 -5.52 12.06
N LEU A 56 12.49 -6.30 11.44
CA LEU A 56 12.24 -6.20 10.01
C LEU A 56 11.14 -5.16 9.70
N LEU A 57 11.25 -4.52 8.54
CA LEU A 57 10.17 -3.79 7.91
C LEU A 57 9.61 -4.60 6.73
N ILE A 58 8.37 -5.02 6.85
CA ILE A 58 7.65 -5.80 5.84
C ILE A 58 6.55 -4.92 5.26
N VAL A 59 6.51 -4.80 3.93
CA VAL A 59 5.44 -4.06 3.25
C VAL A 59 4.50 -5.00 2.50
N ASP A 60 3.22 -4.83 2.74
CA ASP A 60 2.16 -5.50 2.00
C ASP A 60 1.83 -4.68 0.74
N GLU A 61 2.36 -5.15 -0.39
CA GLU A 61 2.14 -4.59 -1.72
C GLU A 61 1.09 -5.37 -2.53
N ILE A 62 0.30 -6.21 -1.86
CA ILE A 62 -0.71 -7.02 -2.53
C ILE A 62 -1.72 -6.15 -3.28
N GLN A 63 -2.07 -4.99 -2.74
CA GLN A 63 -2.98 -4.05 -3.40
C GLN A 63 -2.25 -2.88 -4.07
N SER A 64 -1.17 -2.38 -3.49
CA SER A 64 -0.46 -1.17 -3.91
C SER A 64 0.60 -1.40 -4.98
N GLY A 65 1.08 -2.64 -5.13
CA GLY A 65 2.12 -2.99 -6.08
C GLY A 65 1.67 -3.04 -7.54
N PHE A 66 2.63 -3.30 -8.39
CA PHE A 66 2.47 -3.47 -9.84
C PHE A 66 1.79 -2.26 -10.49
N GLY A 67 2.32 -1.07 -10.22
CA GLY A 67 1.92 0.16 -10.90
C GLY A 67 0.64 0.82 -10.41
N ARG A 68 -0.08 0.24 -9.44
CA ARG A 68 -1.37 0.76 -8.97
C ARG A 68 -1.30 2.22 -8.52
N THR A 69 -0.23 2.59 -7.84
CA THR A 69 -0.02 3.95 -7.32
C THR A 69 0.68 4.90 -8.30
N GLY A 70 1.12 4.41 -9.48
CA GLY A 70 1.99 5.16 -10.38
C GLY A 70 3.48 5.00 -10.07
N LYS A 71 3.82 4.14 -9.11
CA LYS A 71 5.14 3.57 -8.86
C LYS A 71 5.05 2.07 -9.03
N LEU A 72 6.18 1.36 -9.22
CA LEU A 72 6.15 -0.10 -9.29
C LEU A 72 5.59 -0.68 -7.99
N PHE A 73 6.07 -0.17 -6.85
CA PHE A 73 5.57 -0.48 -5.52
C PHE A 73 5.19 0.81 -4.77
N GLY A 74 4.15 0.74 -3.94
CA GLY A 74 3.64 1.90 -3.20
C GLY A 74 4.62 2.44 -2.16
N TYR A 75 5.45 1.60 -1.56
CA TYR A 75 6.44 2.02 -0.56
C TYR A 75 7.49 2.99 -1.09
N GLU A 76 7.70 3.04 -2.41
CA GLU A 76 8.66 3.97 -3.03
C GLU A 76 8.36 5.45 -2.72
N TYR A 77 7.11 5.77 -2.39
CA TYR A 77 6.74 7.14 -1.97
C TYR A 77 7.39 7.57 -0.66
N TYR A 78 7.75 6.63 0.20
CA TYR A 78 8.31 6.91 1.53
C TYR A 78 9.83 7.07 1.53
N GLY A 79 10.50 6.66 0.44
CA GLY A 79 11.96 6.71 0.34
C GLY A 79 12.67 5.77 1.32
N VAL A 80 12.03 4.68 1.70
CA VAL A 80 12.59 3.61 2.53
C VAL A 80 12.74 2.33 1.73
N GLU A 81 13.64 1.44 2.14
CA GLU A 81 13.79 0.11 1.57
C GLU A 81 13.32 -0.94 2.59
N PRO A 82 12.25 -1.70 2.29
CA PRO A 82 11.77 -2.74 3.18
C PRO A 82 12.65 -3.99 3.11
N ASP A 83 12.61 -4.81 4.15
CA ASP A 83 13.32 -6.10 4.20
C ASP A 83 12.58 -7.17 3.40
N LEU A 84 11.24 -7.15 3.46
CA LEU A 84 10.37 -8.06 2.70
C LEU A 84 9.20 -7.29 2.05
N ILE A 85 8.83 -7.72 0.85
CA ILE A 85 7.71 -7.19 0.06
C ILE A 85 6.75 -8.33 -0.22
N MET A 86 5.51 -8.22 0.24
CA MET A 86 4.46 -9.20 -0.06
C MET A 86 3.72 -8.80 -1.34
N CYS A 87 3.65 -9.71 -2.29
CA CYS A 87 3.06 -9.51 -3.61
C CYS A 87 1.86 -10.43 -3.83
N GLY A 88 0.86 -9.93 -4.55
CA GLY A 88 -0.33 -10.66 -4.90
C GLY A 88 -1.16 -9.89 -5.94
N LYS A 89 -2.44 -10.18 -6.07
CA LYS A 89 -3.38 -9.49 -6.98
C LYS A 89 -2.76 -9.15 -8.35
N GLY A 90 -2.14 -7.97 -8.47
CA GLY A 90 -1.54 -7.45 -9.68
C GLY A 90 -0.36 -8.23 -10.24
N ILE A 91 0.24 -9.15 -9.49
CA ILE A 91 1.44 -9.90 -9.92
C ILE A 91 1.21 -10.75 -11.18
N SER A 92 0.02 -11.33 -11.33
CA SER A 92 -0.31 -12.21 -12.46
C SER A 92 -1.36 -11.63 -13.41
N GLY A 93 -1.87 -10.46 -13.10
CA GLY A 93 -2.96 -9.83 -13.85
C GLY A 93 -4.34 -10.47 -13.64
N SER A 94 -4.45 -11.78 -13.40
CA SER A 94 -5.75 -12.46 -13.26
C SER A 94 -5.73 -13.81 -12.54
N LEU A 95 -4.68 -14.62 -12.70
CA LEU A 95 -4.61 -15.95 -12.08
C LEU A 95 -4.10 -15.85 -10.62
N PRO A 96 -4.56 -16.73 -9.71
CA PRO A 96 -4.08 -16.73 -8.33
C PRO A 96 -2.58 -16.98 -8.26
N LEU A 97 -1.85 -16.01 -7.74
CA LEU A 97 -0.42 -16.08 -7.47
C LEU A 97 -0.08 -15.11 -6.36
N SER A 98 0.85 -15.49 -5.50
CA SER A 98 1.49 -14.62 -4.53
C SER A 98 2.99 -14.89 -4.50
N ALA A 99 3.75 -13.91 -4.07
CA ALA A 99 5.18 -14.03 -3.87
C ALA A 99 5.62 -13.15 -2.70
N VAL A 100 6.75 -13.50 -2.11
CA VAL A 100 7.48 -12.65 -1.18
C VAL A 100 8.82 -12.35 -1.82
N LEU A 101 9.17 -11.08 -1.91
CA LEU A 101 10.46 -10.60 -2.38
C LEU A 101 11.25 -10.09 -1.19
N GLY A 102 12.55 -10.30 -1.16
CA GLY A 102 13.39 -9.82 -0.08
C GLY A 102 14.82 -10.33 -0.18
N ARG A 103 15.59 -10.07 0.88
CA ARG A 103 16.98 -10.50 0.95
C ARG A 103 17.08 -12.02 1.03
N SER A 104 18.06 -12.62 0.33
CA SER A 104 18.22 -14.09 0.27
C SER A 104 18.36 -14.71 1.66
N GLU A 105 19.09 -14.06 2.56
CA GLU A 105 19.27 -14.54 3.92
C GLU A 105 17.99 -14.64 4.73
N LEU A 106 16.92 -13.92 4.35
CA LEU A 106 15.61 -14.02 4.99
C LEU A 106 14.71 -15.04 4.27
N ILE A 107 14.72 -15.05 2.94
CA ILE A 107 13.88 -15.93 2.13
C ILE A 107 14.32 -17.40 2.22
N GLU A 108 15.62 -17.66 2.35
CA GLU A 108 16.20 -18.99 2.33
C GLU A 108 16.39 -19.60 3.73
N LEU A 109 15.92 -18.93 4.80
CA LEU A 109 16.07 -19.37 6.18
C LEU A 109 15.47 -20.76 6.43
N ASP A 110 14.30 -21.03 5.84
CA ASP A 110 13.60 -22.28 6.04
C ASP A 110 13.16 -22.88 4.68
N PRO A 111 13.90 -23.84 4.13
CA PRO A 111 13.57 -24.49 2.88
C PRO A 111 12.30 -25.35 2.97
N THR A 112 11.72 -25.55 4.16
CA THR A 112 10.46 -26.29 4.34
C THR A 112 9.23 -25.41 4.19
N LEU A 113 9.38 -24.09 4.12
CA LEU A 113 8.31 -23.15 3.80
C LEU A 113 7.86 -23.33 2.34
N THR A 114 6.94 -24.23 2.14
CA THR A 114 6.41 -24.59 0.81
C THR A 114 4.92 -24.78 0.86
N SER A 115 4.27 -24.71 -0.30
CA SER A 115 2.89 -25.10 -0.47
C SER A 115 2.73 -26.04 -1.65
N THR A 116 1.78 -26.98 -1.56
CA THR A 116 1.54 -28.01 -2.60
C THR A 116 1.33 -27.41 -3.99
N HIS A 117 0.69 -26.25 -4.09
CA HIS A 117 0.41 -25.57 -5.34
C HIS A 117 1.22 -24.27 -5.52
N GLY A 118 2.25 -24.05 -4.71
CA GLY A 118 3.17 -22.92 -4.85
C GLY A 118 3.89 -22.96 -6.20
N GLY A 119 4.00 -21.80 -6.85
CA GLY A 119 4.66 -21.72 -8.15
C GLY A 119 3.93 -22.46 -9.29
N GLN A 120 2.61 -22.53 -9.25
CA GLN A 120 1.80 -23.22 -10.26
C GLN A 120 2.13 -22.67 -11.66
N PRO A 121 2.50 -23.54 -12.64
CA PRO A 121 3.07 -23.10 -13.91
C PRO A 121 2.21 -22.14 -14.74
N MET A 122 0.88 -22.33 -14.75
CA MET A 122 -0.02 -21.43 -15.50
C MET A 122 -0.05 -20.03 -14.89
N SER A 123 -0.10 -19.93 -13.57
CA SER A 123 -0.06 -18.62 -12.88
C SER A 123 1.28 -17.94 -13.06
N CYS A 124 2.38 -18.70 -13.03
CA CYS A 124 3.72 -18.18 -13.31
C CYS A 124 3.86 -17.69 -14.75
N ALA A 125 3.33 -18.43 -15.73
CA ALA A 125 3.34 -18.00 -17.12
C ALA A 125 2.50 -16.73 -17.34
N ALA A 126 1.34 -16.63 -16.68
CA ALA A 126 0.52 -15.42 -16.70
C ALA A 126 1.25 -14.23 -16.07
N ALA A 127 1.93 -14.44 -14.93
CA ALA A 127 2.74 -13.42 -14.29
C ALA A 127 3.87 -12.94 -15.18
N LEU A 128 4.58 -13.86 -15.86
CA LEU A 128 5.67 -13.50 -16.78
C LEU A 128 5.16 -12.61 -17.91
N GLY A 129 4.10 -13.03 -18.62
CA GLY A 129 3.53 -12.22 -19.70
C GLY A 129 2.99 -10.88 -19.22
N HIS A 130 2.42 -10.83 -17.99
CA HIS A 130 1.98 -9.59 -17.40
C HIS A 130 3.15 -8.64 -17.09
N LEU A 131 4.23 -9.14 -16.51
CA LEU A 131 5.43 -8.35 -16.20
C LEU A 131 6.15 -7.88 -17.48
N GLU A 132 6.18 -8.69 -18.54
CA GLU A 132 6.69 -8.27 -19.85
C GLU A 132 5.90 -7.07 -20.38
N SER A 133 4.56 -7.12 -20.34
CA SER A 133 3.70 -5.99 -20.73
C SER A 133 3.94 -4.74 -19.88
N PHE A 134 4.23 -4.89 -18.58
CA PHE A 134 4.57 -3.76 -17.72
C PHE A 134 5.76 -2.97 -18.23
N VAL A 135 6.79 -3.68 -18.70
CA VAL A 135 8.02 -3.08 -19.22
C VAL A 135 7.79 -2.50 -20.62
N GLU A 136 7.22 -3.31 -21.52
CA GLU A 136 7.04 -2.97 -22.93
C GLU A 136 6.07 -1.78 -23.10
N ASP A 137 4.94 -1.81 -22.42
CA ASP A 137 3.89 -0.78 -22.53
C ASP A 137 4.08 0.39 -21.56
N LYS A 138 5.14 0.37 -20.73
CA LYS A 138 5.43 1.40 -19.72
C LYS A 138 4.22 1.69 -18.83
N LEU A 139 3.61 0.61 -18.30
CA LEU A 139 2.33 0.71 -17.61
C LEU A 139 2.42 1.54 -16.33
N VAL A 140 3.56 1.55 -15.64
CA VAL A 140 3.80 2.41 -14.44
C VAL A 140 3.72 3.89 -14.81
N ASP A 141 4.45 4.30 -15.87
CA ASP A 141 4.42 5.70 -16.35
C ASP A 141 3.02 6.10 -16.82
N ARG A 142 2.30 5.16 -17.45
CA ARG A 142 0.92 5.38 -17.89
C ARG A 142 -0.01 5.59 -16.71
N ALA A 143 0.11 4.76 -15.66
CA ALA A 143 -0.69 4.88 -14.45
C ALA A 143 -0.42 6.22 -13.74
N GLU A 144 0.83 6.66 -13.66
CA GLU A 144 1.18 7.97 -13.12
C GLU A 144 0.52 9.13 -13.91
N LYS A 145 0.63 9.10 -15.24
CA LYS A 145 0.05 10.13 -16.11
C LYS A 145 -1.48 10.18 -16.01
N LEU A 146 -2.13 9.02 -16.01
CA LEU A 146 -3.58 8.93 -15.87
C LEU A 146 -4.02 9.36 -14.47
N GLY A 147 -3.26 9.02 -13.43
CA GLY A 147 -3.51 9.44 -12.06
C GLY A 147 -3.50 10.97 -11.90
N LYS A 148 -2.57 11.66 -12.56
CA LYS A 148 -2.53 13.14 -12.57
C LYS A 148 -3.77 13.75 -13.23
N LYS A 149 -4.29 13.13 -14.30
CA LYS A 149 -5.56 13.57 -14.93
C LYS A 149 -6.75 13.32 -14.01
N LEU A 150 -6.80 12.14 -13.41
CA LEU A 150 -7.86 11.75 -12.48
C LEU A 150 -7.90 12.69 -11.28
N LEU A 151 -6.75 13.02 -10.70
CA LEU A 151 -6.66 14.00 -9.61
C LEU A 151 -7.23 15.37 -10.02
N GLY A 152 -7.00 15.81 -11.26
CA GLY A 152 -7.59 17.05 -11.80
C GLY A 152 -9.12 17.02 -11.70
N TRP A 153 -9.76 15.98 -12.24
CA TRP A 153 -11.21 15.81 -12.19
C TRP A 153 -11.76 15.67 -10.76
N LEU A 154 -11.06 14.94 -9.91
CA LEU A 154 -11.46 14.79 -8.51
C LEU A 154 -11.39 16.12 -7.73
N ASN A 155 -10.41 16.96 -8.04
CA ASN A 155 -10.33 18.31 -7.46
C ASN A 155 -11.46 19.21 -7.97
N GLU A 156 -11.84 19.11 -9.26
CA GLU A 156 -13.01 19.82 -9.79
C GLU A 156 -14.28 19.44 -8.99
N TRP A 157 -14.49 18.16 -8.72
CA TRP A 157 -15.61 17.72 -7.88
C TRP A 157 -15.53 18.22 -6.44
N LYS A 158 -14.34 18.19 -5.86
CA LYS A 158 -14.13 18.73 -4.51
C LYS A 158 -14.44 20.23 -4.44
N ASP A 159 -14.09 20.98 -5.48
CA ASP A 159 -14.34 22.41 -5.56
C ASP A 159 -15.82 22.71 -5.84
N GLU A 160 -16.50 21.83 -6.60
CA GLU A 160 -17.94 21.93 -6.87
C GLU A 160 -18.81 21.56 -5.66
N PHE A 161 -18.34 20.56 -4.86
CA PHE A 161 -19.07 20.03 -3.71
C PHE A 161 -18.27 20.12 -2.39
N PRO A 162 -17.76 21.30 -1.99
CA PRO A 162 -16.85 21.44 -0.86
C PRO A 162 -17.45 21.01 0.49
N ASP A 163 -18.77 21.15 0.63
CA ASP A 163 -19.51 20.74 1.82
C ASP A 163 -19.68 19.22 1.95
N ARG A 164 -19.47 18.49 0.84
CA ARG A 164 -19.65 17.04 0.78
C ARG A 164 -18.35 16.28 0.59
N ILE A 165 -17.36 16.86 -0.10
CA ILE A 165 -16.08 16.25 -0.44
C ILE A 165 -14.94 17.08 0.17
N PRO A 166 -14.74 17.06 1.48
CA PRO A 166 -13.67 17.85 2.10
C PRO A 166 -12.28 17.26 1.85
N PHE A 167 -12.21 15.95 1.55
CA PHE A 167 -10.96 15.24 1.44
C PHE A 167 -10.96 14.18 0.35
N ILE A 168 -9.85 14.10 -0.39
CA ILE A 168 -9.55 13.08 -1.39
C ILE A 168 -8.16 12.53 -1.06
N SER A 169 -7.99 11.23 -1.14
CA SER A 169 -6.69 10.56 -0.91
C SER A 169 -6.39 9.60 -2.04
N GLY A 170 -5.13 9.49 -2.43
CA GLY A 170 -4.70 8.51 -3.42
C GLY A 170 -3.54 8.96 -4.28
N TYR A 171 -3.05 8.00 -5.08
CA TYR A 171 -2.04 8.20 -6.11
C TYR A 171 -2.32 7.28 -7.30
N GLY A 172 -1.82 7.63 -8.48
CA GLY A 172 -1.94 6.82 -9.69
C GLY A 172 -3.38 6.44 -9.99
N MET A 173 -3.67 5.15 -9.98
CA MET A 173 -4.99 4.59 -10.30
C MET A 173 -5.74 4.10 -9.06
N VAL A 174 -5.40 4.57 -7.87
CA VAL A 174 -6.12 4.30 -6.63
C VAL A 174 -6.46 5.61 -5.92
N TRP A 175 -7.76 5.85 -5.72
CA TRP A 175 -8.29 7.06 -5.12
C TRP A 175 -9.45 6.74 -4.21
N ALA A 176 -9.57 7.48 -3.11
CA ALA A 176 -10.73 7.50 -2.25
C ALA A 176 -11.28 8.92 -2.17
N ILE A 177 -12.59 9.04 -2.32
CA ILE A 177 -13.35 10.27 -2.12
C ILE A 177 -14.10 10.11 -0.80
N PHE A 178 -13.83 11.00 0.13
CA PHE A 178 -14.49 10.97 1.43
C PHE A 178 -15.75 11.81 1.37
N ILE A 179 -16.91 11.13 1.34
CA ILE A 179 -18.22 11.77 1.34
C ILE A 179 -18.63 12.04 2.79
N CYS A 180 -18.85 13.30 3.11
CA CYS A 180 -19.19 13.74 4.46
C CYS A 180 -20.58 14.34 4.54
N LYS A 181 -21.15 14.41 5.75
CA LYS A 181 -22.36 15.15 6.03
C LYS A 181 -22.13 16.64 5.73
N PRO A 182 -23.12 17.38 5.22
CA PRO A 182 -22.95 18.77 4.82
C PRO A 182 -22.29 19.62 5.90
N GLY A 183 -21.21 20.32 5.51
CA GLY A 183 -20.50 21.23 6.41
C GLY A 183 -19.76 20.56 7.57
N SER A 184 -19.55 19.23 7.53
CA SER A 184 -18.86 18.49 8.57
C SER A 184 -17.72 17.62 8.04
N LYS A 185 -16.95 16.99 8.94
CA LYS A 185 -15.94 15.96 8.61
C LYS A 185 -16.42 14.55 8.94
N GLU A 186 -17.68 14.41 9.36
CA GLU A 186 -18.29 13.11 9.65
C GLU A 186 -18.69 12.43 8.35
N LEU A 187 -18.26 11.18 8.17
CA LEU A 187 -18.61 10.40 6.98
C LEU A 187 -20.13 10.18 6.88
N ASP A 188 -20.67 10.30 5.67
CA ASP A 188 -22.08 10.09 5.35
C ASP A 188 -22.24 8.74 4.63
N ALA A 189 -22.28 7.66 5.39
CA ALA A 189 -22.37 6.30 4.85
C ALA A 189 -23.67 6.11 4.05
N ASP A 190 -24.81 6.56 4.59
CA ASP A 190 -26.13 6.40 3.96
C ASP A 190 -26.19 7.09 2.59
N PHE A 191 -25.61 8.28 2.48
CA PHE A 191 -25.54 8.99 1.20
C PHE A 191 -24.54 8.36 0.24
N THR A 192 -23.43 7.85 0.76
CA THR A 192 -22.42 7.12 -0.04
C THR A 192 -23.05 5.87 -0.66
N ASP A 193 -23.77 5.08 0.12
CA ASP A 193 -24.49 3.89 -0.37
C ASP A 193 -25.50 4.25 -1.47
N GLN A 194 -26.27 5.31 -1.30
CA GLN A 194 -27.19 5.80 -2.33
C GLN A 194 -26.50 6.22 -3.65
N LEU A 195 -25.25 6.72 -3.57
CA LEU A 195 -24.46 7.07 -4.76
C LEU A 195 -23.95 5.83 -5.48
N VAL A 196 -23.57 4.79 -4.73
CA VAL A 196 -23.05 3.53 -5.30
C VAL A 196 -24.16 2.69 -5.94
N GLU A 197 -25.40 2.76 -5.42
CA GLU A 197 -26.55 2.02 -5.95
C GLU A 197 -27.14 2.63 -7.25
N LYS A 198 -26.75 3.82 -7.67
CA LYS A 198 -27.17 4.49 -8.90
C LYS A 198 -26.23 4.25 -10.07
#